data_0898b16a13dfa5fde26ef7cd555264c0
#
_entry.id   0898b16a13dfa5fde26ef7cd555264c0
#
_cell.length_a   1.000
_cell.length_b   1.000
_cell.length_c   1.000
_cell.angle_alpha   90.00
_cell.angle_beta   90.00
_cell.angle_gamma   90.00
#
_symmetry.space_group_name_H-M   'P 1'
#
loop_
_entity.id
_entity.type
_entity.pdbx_description
1 polymer ?
#
loop_
_entity_poly.entity_id
_entity_poly.type
_entity_poly.pdbx_seq_one_letter_code
_entity_poly.pdbx_strand_id
1 'polypeptide(L)'
;MISIPFKQGTSLEIKYKKYFKIICMNKINLLFPLLIVLSTSSIKTIAHDLEGAINSSDRTEKNVLRDKYRNPYETISFFGIKSDMTVVELSPGGGWYTEIFANYLHEPGNLIAAHFDTSSEREYFKRGRANFEKKMQSSEMYNNVSIVDLSSNLAPENSVDAVVTFRNLHNWIGPQMDTIFQNSYKALKPGGIFGVVEHRANPGTSLDAMKKSGYVTESYAIAIAEKHGFVFVDKSEINANPKDLKNYERGVWTLPPSLRLKDTDKEKYLTIGESDRMTLLFKKPTP
;
A
#
# COMPACT_ATOMS: atom_id res chain seq x y z
N MET A 1 -26.93 -51.51 -33.68
CA MET A 1 -25.96 -51.82 -34.75
C MET A 1 -25.88 -50.59 -35.64
N ILE A 2 -24.89 -49.72 -35.46
CA ILE A 2 -24.47 -48.77 -36.46
C ILE A 2 -22.96 -48.63 -36.29
N SER A 3 -22.22 -49.10 -37.28
CA SER A 3 -20.78 -49.11 -37.39
C SER A 3 -20.27 -47.75 -37.87
N ILE A 4 -19.22 -47.25 -37.21
CA ILE A 4 -18.49 -46.05 -37.62
C ILE A 4 -17.11 -46.49 -38.17
N PRO A 5 -16.71 -46.06 -39.34
CA PRO A 5 -15.46 -46.49 -39.98
C PRO A 5 -14.25 -45.71 -39.47
N PHE A 6 -13.15 -46.43 -39.34
CA PHE A 6 -11.80 -45.97 -39.02
C PHE A 6 -11.23 -45.14 -40.15
N LYS A 7 -10.78 -43.92 -39.92
CA LYS A 7 -10.05 -43.06 -40.86
C LYS A 7 -8.57 -43.17 -40.67
N GLN A 8 -7.85 -43.44 -41.74
CA GLN A 8 -6.42 -43.63 -41.89
C GLN A 8 -5.59 -42.42 -41.43
N GLY A 9 -4.45 -42.71 -40.86
CA GLY A 9 -3.44 -41.73 -40.39
C GLY A 9 -2.83 -40.89 -41.51
N THR A 10 -2.53 -39.67 -41.16
CA THR A 10 -2.07 -38.61 -42.06
C THR A 10 -0.57 -38.74 -42.36
N SER A 11 -0.17 -38.33 -43.57
CA SER A 11 1.08 -38.42 -44.28
C SER A 11 2.34 -37.80 -43.64
N LEU A 12 2.31 -37.44 -42.36
CA LEU A 12 3.44 -36.79 -41.67
C LEU A 12 4.42 -37.77 -41.01
N GLU A 13 4.01 -38.99 -40.67
CA GLU A 13 4.89 -39.96 -39.98
C GLU A 13 5.91 -40.62 -40.93
N ILE A 14 5.73 -40.57 -42.26
CA ILE A 14 6.63 -41.23 -43.21
C ILE A 14 7.87 -40.38 -43.52
N LYS A 15 7.88 -39.09 -43.25
CA LYS A 15 9.01 -38.18 -43.56
C LYS A 15 10.18 -38.25 -42.54
N TYR A 16 9.91 -38.66 -41.30
CA TYR A 16 10.96 -38.69 -40.28
C TYR A 16 11.81 -39.96 -40.28
N LYS A 17 11.36 -41.06 -40.86
CA LYS A 17 12.16 -42.32 -40.94
C LYS A 17 13.26 -42.32 -41.99
N LYS A 18 13.27 -41.36 -42.92
CA LYS A 18 14.25 -41.32 -44.04
C LYS A 18 15.52 -40.53 -43.71
N TYR A 19 15.54 -39.74 -42.64
CA TYR A 19 16.71 -38.92 -42.25
C TYR A 19 17.62 -39.57 -41.23
N PHE A 20 17.23 -40.69 -40.63
CA PHE A 20 18.06 -41.34 -39.59
C PHE A 20 19.03 -42.40 -40.12
N LYS A 21 19.11 -42.63 -41.44
CA LYS A 21 19.94 -43.68 -42.05
C LYS A 21 21.18 -43.19 -42.81
N ILE A 22 21.52 -41.90 -42.77
CA ILE A 22 22.63 -41.33 -43.54
C ILE A 22 23.79 -40.80 -42.65
N ILE A 23 23.72 -40.93 -41.33
CA ILE A 23 24.77 -40.38 -40.42
C ILE A 23 25.54 -41.46 -39.69
N CYS A 24 25.59 -42.67 -40.23
CA CYS A 24 26.41 -43.73 -39.63
C CYS A 24 27.43 -44.36 -40.60
N MET A 25 28.27 -43.52 -41.26
CA MET A 25 29.52 -44.02 -41.89
C MET A 25 30.40 -42.82 -42.25
N ASN A 26 31.19 -42.35 -41.29
CA ASN A 26 32.57 -41.93 -41.53
C ASN A 26 33.23 -41.64 -40.16
N LYS A 27 34.18 -42.51 -39.80
CA LYS A 27 35.07 -42.29 -38.68
C LYS A 27 36.06 -41.21 -39.06
N ILE A 28 35.92 -40.00 -38.52
CA ILE A 28 37.03 -39.04 -38.44
C ILE A 28 37.05 -38.53 -37.01
N ASN A 29 38.09 -38.93 -36.26
CA ASN A 29 38.45 -38.38 -34.96
C ASN A 29 38.79 -36.90 -35.10
N LEU A 30 37.91 -36.01 -34.77
CA LEU A 30 38.23 -34.62 -34.42
C LEU A 30 37.66 -34.36 -33.03
N LEU A 31 38.51 -34.33 -32.03
CA LEU A 31 38.27 -33.80 -30.70
C LEU A 31 38.01 -32.29 -30.87
N PHE A 32 36.78 -31.91 -31.03
CA PHE A 32 36.35 -30.53 -30.79
C PHE A 32 35.82 -30.47 -29.35
N PRO A 33 36.44 -29.68 -28.46
CA PRO A 33 35.82 -29.40 -27.17
C PRO A 33 34.57 -28.57 -27.42
N LEU A 34 33.40 -29.18 -27.21
CA LEU A 34 32.11 -28.46 -27.16
C LEU A 34 32.16 -27.56 -25.92
N LEU A 35 32.59 -26.31 -26.13
CA LEU A 35 32.51 -25.26 -25.14
C LEU A 35 31.01 -24.91 -24.99
N ILE A 36 30.31 -25.61 -24.09
CA ILE A 36 28.99 -25.18 -23.64
C ILE A 36 29.20 -23.88 -22.85
N VAL A 37 29.12 -22.76 -23.56
CA VAL A 37 28.95 -21.47 -22.90
C VAL A 37 27.58 -21.48 -22.25
N LEU A 38 27.52 -21.93 -20.98
CA LEU A 38 26.42 -21.65 -20.10
C LEU A 38 26.43 -20.13 -19.93
N SER A 39 25.66 -19.43 -20.79
CA SER A 39 25.27 -18.08 -20.51
C SER A 39 24.34 -18.13 -19.28
N THR A 40 24.95 -18.01 -18.10
CA THR A 40 24.20 -17.66 -16.89
C THR A 40 23.67 -16.24 -17.12
N SER A 41 22.50 -16.16 -17.73
CA SER A 41 21.68 -14.96 -17.62
C SER A 41 21.45 -14.78 -16.13
N SER A 42 22.27 -13.95 -15.49
CA SER A 42 21.95 -13.42 -14.18
C SER A 42 20.62 -12.71 -14.37
N ILE A 43 19.52 -13.38 -14.00
CA ILE A 43 18.27 -12.69 -13.72
C ILE A 43 18.68 -11.73 -12.61
N LYS A 44 18.95 -10.47 -12.96
CA LYS A 44 19.00 -9.40 -12.00
C LYS A 44 17.59 -9.42 -11.38
N THR A 45 17.47 -10.04 -10.22
CA THR A 45 16.37 -9.76 -9.32
C THR A 45 16.50 -8.26 -9.07
N ILE A 46 15.65 -7.47 -9.75
CA ILE A 46 15.50 -6.07 -9.40
C ILE A 46 14.94 -6.13 -7.99
N ALA A 47 15.82 -5.96 -7.01
CA ALA A 47 15.40 -5.76 -5.65
C ALA A 47 14.59 -4.45 -5.72
N HIS A 48 13.28 -4.55 -5.64
CA HIS A 48 12.43 -3.40 -5.45
C HIS A 48 12.76 -2.86 -4.07
N ASP A 49 13.73 -1.95 -4.02
CA ASP A 49 14.06 -1.30 -2.77
C ASP A 49 13.08 -0.16 -2.51
N LEU A 50 12.88 0.15 -1.25
CA LEU A 50 11.97 1.19 -0.83
C LEU A 50 12.41 2.57 -1.34
N GLU A 51 13.71 2.81 -1.41
CA GLU A 51 14.26 4.08 -1.89
C GLU A 51 13.97 4.27 -3.39
N GLY A 52 14.14 3.24 -4.20
CA GLY A 52 13.77 3.24 -5.61
C GLY A 52 12.29 3.49 -5.83
N ALA A 53 11.42 2.88 -5.00
CA ALA A 53 9.98 3.10 -5.08
C ALA A 53 9.57 4.54 -4.70
N ILE A 54 10.25 5.15 -3.72
CA ILE A 54 10.02 6.53 -3.31
C ILE A 54 10.49 7.51 -4.39
N ASN A 55 11.63 7.23 -5.04
CA ASN A 55 12.21 8.07 -6.07
C ASN A 55 11.70 7.74 -7.49
N SER A 56 10.70 6.88 -7.63
CA SER A 56 10.14 6.50 -8.92
C SER A 56 9.61 7.70 -9.70
N SER A 57 9.98 7.79 -10.99
CA SER A 57 9.45 8.79 -11.93
C SER A 57 7.96 8.63 -12.21
N ASP A 58 7.36 7.49 -11.85
CA ASP A 58 5.92 7.23 -12.02
C ASP A 58 5.08 7.93 -10.95
N ARG A 59 5.71 8.45 -9.89
CA ARG A 59 5.03 9.20 -8.85
C ARG A 59 4.66 10.62 -9.31
N THR A 60 3.49 11.06 -8.93
CA THR A 60 3.00 12.40 -9.24
C THR A 60 3.89 13.46 -8.57
N GLU A 61 4.43 14.42 -9.35
CA GLU A 61 5.33 15.47 -8.87
C GLU A 61 4.79 16.21 -7.63
N LYS A 62 3.51 16.60 -7.64
CA LYS A 62 2.86 17.24 -6.48
C LYS A 62 2.88 16.38 -5.21
N ASN A 63 2.98 15.06 -5.34
CA ASN A 63 3.10 14.14 -4.21
C ASN A 63 4.54 14.06 -3.73
N VAL A 64 5.50 13.99 -4.64
CA VAL A 64 6.94 13.98 -4.34
C VAL A 64 7.36 15.25 -3.56
N LEU A 65 6.85 16.43 -3.95
CA LEU A 65 7.10 17.69 -3.24
C LEU A 65 6.71 17.68 -1.75
N ARG A 66 5.91 16.70 -1.33
CA ARG A 66 5.43 16.56 0.05
C ARG A 66 6.21 15.51 0.85
N ASP A 67 7.15 14.80 0.24
CA ASP A 67 7.94 13.76 0.91
C ASP A 67 8.71 14.33 2.11
N LYS A 68 9.25 15.55 1.98
CA LYS A 68 9.94 16.30 3.04
C LYS A 68 9.11 16.54 4.32
N TYR A 69 7.79 16.39 4.25
CA TYR A 69 6.89 16.50 5.40
C TYR A 69 6.37 15.15 5.88
N ARG A 70 6.60 14.09 5.11
CA ARG A 70 5.98 12.77 5.34
C ARG A 70 6.96 11.66 5.57
N ASN A 71 8.26 11.93 5.35
CA ASN A 71 9.36 11.02 5.64
C ASN A 71 9.03 9.57 5.25
N PRO A 72 8.72 9.30 3.95
CA PRO A 72 8.17 8.01 3.55
C PRO A 72 9.10 6.84 3.83
N TYR A 73 10.41 7.02 3.61
CA TYR A 73 11.39 5.98 3.84
C TYR A 73 11.42 5.56 5.31
N GLU A 74 11.58 6.54 6.20
CA GLU A 74 11.67 6.32 7.63
C GLU A 74 10.34 5.77 8.18
N THR A 75 9.20 6.26 7.68
CA THR A 75 7.87 5.84 8.15
C THR A 75 7.58 4.39 7.77
N ILE A 76 7.82 4.00 6.50
CA ILE A 76 7.57 2.64 6.01
C ILE A 76 8.57 1.67 6.64
N SER A 77 9.84 2.08 6.80
CA SER A 77 10.87 1.30 7.49
C SER A 77 10.55 1.10 8.97
N PHE A 78 10.05 2.12 9.68
CA PHE A 78 9.62 2.00 11.07
C PHE A 78 8.47 1.00 11.23
N PHE A 79 7.54 0.95 10.29
CA PHE A 79 6.48 -0.06 10.28
C PHE A 79 7.01 -1.46 9.94
N GLY A 80 8.23 -1.59 9.40
CA GLY A 80 8.81 -2.86 9.01
C GLY A 80 8.15 -3.50 7.79
N ILE A 81 7.54 -2.70 6.92
CA ILE A 81 6.91 -3.19 5.69
C ILE A 81 7.97 -3.58 4.67
N LYS A 82 7.85 -4.78 4.10
CA LYS A 82 8.72 -5.34 3.08
C LYS A 82 7.98 -5.49 1.75
N SER A 83 8.75 -5.56 0.68
CA SER A 83 8.21 -5.59 -0.70
C SER A 83 7.40 -6.84 -1.03
N ASP A 84 7.58 -7.93 -0.30
CA ASP A 84 6.88 -9.20 -0.45
C ASP A 84 5.62 -9.34 0.41
N MET A 85 5.24 -8.29 1.15
CA MET A 85 4.08 -8.29 2.03
C MET A 85 2.77 -7.97 1.30
N THR A 86 1.67 -8.56 1.76
CA THR A 86 0.32 -8.10 1.45
C THR A 86 -0.06 -6.98 2.42
N VAL A 87 -0.28 -5.78 1.90
CA VAL A 87 -0.56 -4.58 2.68
C VAL A 87 -1.96 -4.05 2.39
N VAL A 88 -2.70 -3.67 3.43
CA VAL A 88 -3.95 -2.90 3.30
C VAL A 88 -3.68 -1.45 3.65
N GLU A 89 -3.95 -0.52 2.72
CA GLU A 89 -3.97 0.92 2.98
C GLU A 89 -5.42 1.37 3.23
N LEU A 90 -5.72 1.81 4.47
CA LEU A 90 -7.04 2.30 4.83
C LEU A 90 -7.20 3.77 4.44
N SER A 91 -8.26 4.08 3.70
CA SER A 91 -8.60 5.43 3.23
C SER A 91 -7.43 6.14 2.54
N PRO A 92 -6.93 5.61 1.41
CA PRO A 92 -5.77 6.16 0.69
C PRO A 92 -5.97 7.60 0.21
N GLY A 93 -7.21 8.11 0.18
CA GLY A 93 -7.55 9.43 -0.32
C GLY A 93 -7.20 9.61 -1.79
N GLY A 94 -6.30 10.52 -2.13
CA GLY A 94 -5.80 10.70 -3.49
C GLY A 94 -4.63 9.78 -3.85
N GLY A 95 -4.28 8.80 -3.01
CA GLY A 95 -3.28 7.77 -3.29
C GLY A 95 -1.83 8.23 -3.14
N TRP A 96 -1.50 9.03 -2.12
CA TRP A 96 -0.12 9.48 -1.92
C TRP A 96 0.82 8.32 -1.52
N TYR A 97 0.45 7.52 -0.51
CA TYR A 97 1.20 6.32 -0.14
C TYR A 97 0.95 5.18 -1.12
N THR A 98 -0.23 5.13 -1.75
CA THR A 98 -0.55 4.15 -2.80
C THR A 98 0.47 4.19 -3.94
N GLU A 99 0.93 5.38 -4.37
CA GLU A 99 1.99 5.52 -5.39
C GLU A 99 3.29 4.85 -4.96
N ILE A 100 3.66 4.95 -3.68
CA ILE A 100 4.88 4.33 -3.15
C ILE A 100 4.69 2.82 -3.03
N PHE A 101 3.60 2.38 -2.42
CA PHE A 101 3.33 0.95 -2.23
C PHE A 101 3.14 0.21 -3.56
N ALA A 102 2.49 0.82 -4.56
CA ALA A 102 2.34 0.23 -5.88
C ALA A 102 3.68 -0.01 -6.60
N ASN A 103 4.67 0.85 -6.37
CA ASN A 103 6.04 0.67 -6.87
C ASN A 103 6.89 -0.26 -6.00
N TYR A 104 6.59 -0.36 -4.71
CA TYR A 104 7.41 -1.11 -3.75
C TYR A 104 6.97 -2.57 -3.61
N LEU A 105 5.66 -2.82 -3.51
CA LEU A 105 5.11 -4.16 -3.32
C LEU A 105 5.04 -4.91 -4.65
N HIS A 106 5.55 -6.15 -4.68
CA HIS A 106 5.53 -7.01 -5.87
C HIS A 106 5.45 -8.47 -5.45
N GLU A 107 5.09 -9.32 -6.39
CA GLU A 107 4.87 -10.75 -6.15
C GLU A 107 5.90 -11.39 -5.18
N PRO A 108 5.43 -12.11 -4.14
CA PRO A 108 4.03 -12.42 -3.84
C PRO A 108 3.26 -11.32 -3.10
N GLY A 109 3.86 -10.17 -2.81
CA GLY A 109 3.22 -9.05 -2.14
C GLY A 109 2.26 -8.28 -3.05
N ASN A 110 1.26 -7.63 -2.45
CA ASN A 110 0.31 -6.80 -3.17
C ASN A 110 -0.28 -5.71 -2.27
N LEU A 111 -0.99 -4.75 -2.87
CA LEU A 111 -1.67 -3.67 -2.17
C LEU A 111 -3.20 -3.82 -2.28
N ILE A 112 -3.86 -3.74 -1.13
CA ILE A 112 -5.32 -3.62 -1.03
C ILE A 112 -5.64 -2.20 -0.55
N ALA A 113 -6.26 -1.41 -1.39
CA ALA A 113 -6.68 -0.04 -1.09
C ALA A 113 -8.14 -0.05 -0.58
N ALA A 114 -8.34 0.09 0.72
CA ALA A 114 -9.67 0.18 1.32
C ALA A 114 -10.17 1.62 1.25
N HIS A 115 -11.00 1.92 0.26
CA HIS A 115 -11.48 3.28 -0.03
C HIS A 115 -12.94 3.47 0.36
N PHE A 116 -13.47 4.69 0.20
CA PHE A 116 -14.88 4.99 0.47
C PHE A 116 -15.81 3.96 -0.14
N ASP A 117 -16.84 3.59 0.62
CA ASP A 117 -17.79 2.58 0.22
C ASP A 117 -18.57 2.98 -1.04
N THR A 118 -18.73 2.03 -1.95
CA THR A 118 -19.46 2.23 -3.21
C THR A 118 -20.93 2.52 -2.99
N SER A 119 -21.50 2.06 -1.86
CA SER A 119 -22.88 2.33 -1.44
C SER A 119 -23.12 3.71 -0.82
N SER A 120 -22.06 4.52 -0.64
CA SER A 120 -22.20 5.83 0.00
C SER A 120 -23.04 6.80 -0.84
N GLU A 121 -24.03 7.43 -0.23
CA GLU A 121 -24.86 8.48 -0.86
C GLU A 121 -24.21 9.86 -0.86
N ARG A 122 -23.08 10.04 -0.14
CA ARG A 122 -22.39 11.33 -0.05
C ARG A 122 -21.58 11.62 -1.30
N GLU A 123 -21.93 12.67 -2.03
CA GLU A 123 -21.29 13.08 -3.29
C GLU A 123 -19.76 13.25 -3.16
N TYR A 124 -19.29 13.75 -2.03
CA TYR A 124 -17.85 13.84 -1.76
C TYR A 124 -17.16 12.46 -1.81
N PHE A 125 -17.78 11.42 -1.22
CA PHE A 125 -17.22 10.06 -1.18
C PHE A 125 -17.34 9.39 -2.54
N LYS A 126 -18.48 9.52 -3.23
CA LYS A 126 -18.66 9.02 -4.61
C LYS A 126 -17.57 9.56 -5.54
N ARG A 127 -17.40 10.89 -5.55
CA ARG A 127 -16.38 11.55 -6.37
C ARG A 127 -14.96 11.14 -5.97
N GLY A 128 -14.66 11.04 -4.67
CA GLY A 128 -13.37 10.59 -4.16
C GLY A 128 -13.02 9.19 -4.63
N ARG A 129 -13.98 8.25 -4.53
CA ARG A 129 -13.83 6.87 -4.99
C ARG A 129 -13.62 6.80 -6.51
N ALA A 130 -14.45 7.44 -7.30
CA ALA A 130 -14.34 7.46 -8.76
C ALA A 130 -12.99 8.05 -9.24
N ASN A 131 -12.51 9.12 -8.60
CA ASN A 131 -11.22 9.70 -8.93
C ASN A 131 -10.06 8.75 -8.60
N PHE A 132 -10.16 8.02 -7.49
CA PHE A 132 -9.16 7.03 -7.11
C PHE A 132 -9.15 5.85 -8.08
N GLU A 133 -10.32 5.30 -8.44
CA GLU A 133 -10.44 4.22 -9.42
C GLU A 133 -9.87 4.63 -10.79
N LYS A 134 -10.20 5.84 -11.26
CA LYS A 134 -9.61 6.40 -12.48
C LYS A 134 -8.09 6.48 -12.42
N LYS A 135 -7.54 6.86 -11.25
CA LYS A 135 -6.10 6.88 -11.05
C LYS A 135 -5.51 5.47 -11.12
N MET A 136 -6.12 4.47 -10.49
CA MET A 136 -5.64 3.09 -10.55
C MET A 136 -5.66 2.50 -11.96
N GLN A 137 -6.49 3.03 -12.85
CA GLN A 137 -6.55 2.65 -14.27
C GLN A 137 -5.59 3.45 -15.16
N SER A 138 -4.90 4.46 -14.64
CA SER A 138 -4.11 5.40 -15.45
C SER A 138 -2.69 4.94 -15.77
N SER A 139 -2.19 3.90 -15.12
CA SER A 139 -0.82 3.39 -15.30
C SER A 139 -0.72 1.93 -14.88
N GLU A 140 0.14 1.19 -15.56
CA GLU A 140 0.47 -0.21 -15.26
C GLU A 140 1.09 -0.39 -13.85
N MET A 141 1.70 0.65 -13.29
CA MET A 141 2.25 0.62 -11.93
C MET A 141 1.20 0.21 -10.87
N TYR A 142 -0.09 0.38 -11.16
CA TYR A 142 -1.17 0.04 -10.24
C TYR A 142 -1.77 -1.35 -10.47
N ASN A 143 -1.23 -2.17 -11.38
CA ASN A 143 -1.81 -3.48 -11.71
C ASN A 143 -1.86 -4.45 -10.51
N ASN A 144 -1.01 -4.26 -9.50
CA ASN A 144 -0.99 -5.01 -8.24
C ASN A 144 -1.87 -4.39 -7.13
N VAL A 145 -2.69 -3.37 -7.46
CA VAL A 145 -3.56 -2.69 -6.49
C VAL A 145 -5.00 -3.17 -6.67
N SER A 146 -5.55 -3.80 -5.64
CA SER A 146 -6.99 -4.09 -5.57
C SER A 146 -7.71 -3.05 -4.71
N ILE A 147 -8.99 -2.78 -5.03
CA ILE A 147 -9.79 -1.78 -4.30
C ILE A 147 -10.96 -2.48 -3.63
N VAL A 148 -11.13 -2.24 -2.34
CA VAL A 148 -12.27 -2.73 -1.54
C VAL A 148 -13.00 -1.58 -0.86
N ASP A 149 -14.20 -1.82 -0.38
CA ASP A 149 -14.95 -0.87 0.44
C ASP A 149 -14.39 -0.85 1.87
N LEU A 150 -14.23 0.35 2.44
CA LEU A 150 -13.62 0.54 3.76
C LEU A 150 -14.37 -0.14 4.89
N SER A 151 -15.70 -0.22 4.80
CA SER A 151 -16.55 -0.86 5.81
C SER A 151 -16.73 -2.36 5.60
N SER A 152 -16.23 -2.92 4.50
CA SER A 152 -16.35 -4.35 4.18
C SER A 152 -15.27 -5.19 4.86
N ASN A 153 -15.31 -6.51 4.63
CA ASN A 153 -14.17 -7.37 4.90
C ASN A 153 -13.01 -6.95 3.99
N LEU A 154 -11.92 -6.47 4.57
CA LEU A 154 -10.78 -5.92 3.84
C LEU A 154 -10.04 -6.99 3.04
N ALA A 155 -10.00 -8.21 3.57
CA ALA A 155 -9.36 -9.40 3.01
C ALA A 155 -9.90 -10.65 3.74
N PRO A 156 -9.57 -11.88 3.28
CA PRO A 156 -9.78 -13.09 4.07
C PRO A 156 -9.14 -12.98 5.46
N GLU A 157 -9.72 -13.66 6.45
CA GLU A 157 -9.17 -13.64 7.81
C GLU A 157 -7.73 -14.16 7.85
N ASN A 158 -6.87 -13.50 8.62
CA ASN A 158 -5.47 -13.87 8.82
C ASN A 158 -4.64 -13.98 7.52
N SER A 159 -4.93 -13.14 6.52
CA SER A 159 -4.29 -13.23 5.20
C SER A 159 -3.33 -12.09 4.88
N VAL A 160 -3.40 -10.93 5.57
CA VAL A 160 -2.54 -9.79 5.28
C VAL A 160 -1.43 -9.61 6.31
N ASP A 161 -0.29 -9.09 5.87
CA ASP A 161 0.90 -8.90 6.70
C ASP A 161 0.87 -7.57 7.44
N ALA A 162 0.33 -6.54 6.80
CA ALA A 162 0.23 -5.20 7.37
C ALA A 162 -1.07 -4.49 7.00
N VAL A 163 -1.59 -3.70 7.92
CA VAL A 163 -2.65 -2.71 7.69
C VAL A 163 -2.08 -1.35 8.08
N VAL A 164 -2.24 -0.34 7.24
CA VAL A 164 -1.72 1.01 7.51
C VAL A 164 -2.76 2.08 7.26
N THR A 165 -2.66 3.19 8.00
CA THR A 165 -3.50 4.36 7.77
C THR A 165 -2.73 5.64 8.04
N PHE A 166 -3.03 6.67 7.25
CA PHE A 166 -2.32 7.93 7.29
C PHE A 166 -3.30 9.11 7.35
N ARG A 167 -3.49 9.68 8.56
CA ARG A 167 -4.29 10.88 8.82
C ARG A 167 -5.79 10.69 8.55
N ASN A 168 -6.34 9.62 9.11
CA ASN A 168 -7.75 9.27 8.92
C ASN A 168 -8.54 9.05 10.21
N LEU A 169 -7.86 8.74 11.34
CA LEU A 169 -8.56 8.41 12.59
C LEU A 169 -9.58 9.48 12.97
N HIS A 170 -9.20 10.76 12.84
CA HIS A 170 -10.09 11.89 13.15
C HIS A 170 -11.40 11.88 12.36
N ASN A 171 -11.41 11.30 11.15
CA ASN A 171 -12.61 11.19 10.31
C ASN A 171 -13.54 10.06 10.75
N TRP A 172 -13.02 9.07 11.50
CA TRP A 172 -13.74 7.88 11.90
C TRP A 172 -14.23 7.90 13.34
N ILE A 173 -13.88 8.93 14.14
CA ILE A 173 -14.27 9.01 15.56
C ILE A 173 -15.79 8.83 15.72
N GLY A 174 -16.19 7.67 16.23
CA GLY A 174 -17.57 7.18 16.35
C GLY A 174 -17.70 5.72 15.97
N PRO A 175 -18.92 5.23 15.67
CA PRO A 175 -19.18 3.81 15.39
C PRO A 175 -18.37 3.24 14.21
N GLN A 176 -18.05 4.06 13.20
CA GLN A 176 -17.26 3.63 12.04
C GLN A 176 -15.85 3.19 12.45
N MET A 177 -15.26 3.82 13.46
CA MET A 177 -13.94 3.46 13.99
C MET A 177 -13.91 2.00 14.44
N ASP A 178 -14.92 1.56 15.20
CA ASP A 178 -15.01 0.19 15.70
C ASP A 178 -15.04 -0.82 14.55
N THR A 179 -15.84 -0.56 13.51
CA THR A 179 -15.93 -1.43 12.33
C THR A 179 -14.58 -1.54 11.60
N ILE A 180 -13.92 -0.42 11.36
CA ILE A 180 -12.65 -0.37 10.63
C ILE A 180 -11.56 -1.13 11.40
N PHE A 181 -11.44 -0.89 12.71
CA PHE A 181 -10.43 -1.56 13.53
C PHE A 181 -10.70 -3.06 13.66
N GLN A 182 -11.96 -3.46 13.83
CA GLN A 182 -12.34 -4.88 13.87
C GLN A 182 -12.02 -5.59 12.55
N ASN A 183 -12.36 -5.00 11.40
CA ASN A 183 -12.06 -5.58 10.09
C ASN A 183 -10.55 -5.64 9.83
N SER A 184 -9.80 -4.63 10.27
CA SER A 184 -8.34 -4.63 10.21
C SER A 184 -7.74 -5.77 11.05
N TYR A 185 -8.22 -5.95 12.27
CA TYR A 185 -7.77 -7.04 13.15
C TYR A 185 -8.06 -8.42 12.55
N LYS A 186 -9.25 -8.62 11.97
CA LYS A 186 -9.62 -9.89 11.34
C LYS A 186 -8.72 -10.21 10.14
N ALA A 187 -8.46 -9.23 9.27
CA ALA A 187 -7.66 -9.42 8.07
C ALA A 187 -6.19 -9.74 8.37
N LEU A 188 -5.62 -9.16 9.43
CA LEU A 188 -4.22 -9.35 9.79
C LEU A 188 -3.91 -10.76 10.24
N LYS A 189 -2.77 -11.29 9.77
CA LYS A 189 -2.14 -12.50 10.31
C LYS A 189 -1.79 -12.31 11.79
N PRO A 190 -1.75 -13.37 12.62
CA PRO A 190 -1.08 -13.30 13.92
C PRO A 190 0.36 -12.76 13.78
N GLY A 191 0.74 -11.80 14.60
CA GLY A 191 2.01 -11.06 14.48
C GLY A 191 2.03 -9.97 13.43
N GLY A 192 0.96 -9.83 12.63
CA GLY A 192 0.83 -8.79 11.60
C GLY A 192 0.80 -7.37 12.15
N ILE A 193 1.19 -6.42 11.34
CA ILE A 193 1.47 -5.03 11.69
C ILE A 193 0.24 -4.17 11.49
N PHE A 194 -0.07 -3.28 12.45
CA PHE A 194 -1.00 -2.18 12.26
C PHE A 194 -0.27 -0.86 12.47
N GLY A 195 -0.02 -0.12 11.37
CA GLY A 195 0.72 1.14 11.36
C GLY A 195 -0.20 2.35 11.26
N VAL A 196 -0.04 3.32 12.15
CA VAL A 196 -0.88 4.53 12.21
C VAL A 196 -0.01 5.78 12.19
N VAL A 197 -0.25 6.66 11.23
CA VAL A 197 0.21 8.05 11.26
C VAL A 197 -1.01 8.96 11.39
N GLU A 198 -1.06 9.80 12.43
CA GLU A 198 -2.22 10.68 12.63
C GLU A 198 -1.80 12.06 13.16
N HIS A 199 -2.60 13.09 12.86
CA HIS A 199 -2.45 14.44 13.39
C HIS A 199 -2.54 14.43 14.91
N ARG A 200 -1.47 14.84 15.59
CA ARG A 200 -1.33 14.68 17.03
C ARG A 200 -1.88 15.88 17.79
N ALA A 201 -2.92 15.65 18.60
CA ALA A 201 -3.44 16.62 19.56
C ALA A 201 -2.52 16.75 20.81
N ASN A 202 -2.70 17.86 21.52
CA ASN A 202 -2.12 17.99 22.87
C ASN A 202 -2.81 17.02 23.84
N PRO A 203 -2.06 16.46 24.84
CA PRO A 203 -2.66 15.66 25.88
C PRO A 203 -3.85 16.35 26.55
N GLY A 204 -4.90 15.59 26.88
CA GLY A 204 -6.11 16.13 27.53
C GLY A 204 -7.11 16.77 26.56
N THR A 205 -6.86 16.82 25.26
CA THR A 205 -7.84 17.30 24.28
C THR A 205 -9.10 16.42 24.33
N SER A 206 -10.28 17.04 24.51
CA SER A 206 -11.55 16.32 24.57
C SER A 206 -11.94 15.70 23.23
N LEU A 207 -12.81 14.68 23.26
CA LEU A 207 -13.29 13.99 22.05
C LEU A 207 -13.95 14.96 21.04
N ASP A 208 -14.75 15.92 21.52
CA ASP A 208 -15.38 16.90 20.67
C ASP A 208 -14.38 17.87 20.04
N ALA A 209 -13.35 18.26 20.80
CA ALA A 209 -12.27 19.08 20.28
C ALA A 209 -11.45 18.31 19.22
N MET A 210 -11.18 17.02 19.42
CA MET A 210 -10.53 16.16 18.41
C MET A 210 -11.36 16.11 17.12
N LYS A 211 -12.66 15.85 17.19
CA LYS A 211 -13.56 15.83 16.02
C LYS A 211 -13.59 17.16 15.28
N LYS A 212 -13.60 18.27 16.02
CA LYS A 212 -13.67 19.63 15.46
C LYS A 212 -12.37 20.06 14.80
N SER A 213 -11.25 19.73 15.41
CA SER A 213 -9.92 20.19 14.98
C SER A 213 -9.20 19.26 14.01
N GLY A 214 -9.58 17.97 13.97
CA GLY A 214 -8.89 16.96 13.18
C GLY A 214 -7.56 16.49 13.79
N TYR A 215 -7.25 16.89 15.04
CA TYR A 215 -6.12 16.38 15.81
C TYR A 215 -6.60 15.32 16.80
N VAL A 216 -5.87 14.23 16.95
CA VAL A 216 -6.20 13.09 17.83
C VAL A 216 -5.10 12.92 18.87
N THR A 217 -5.46 12.65 20.14
CA THR A 217 -4.44 12.37 21.16
C THR A 217 -3.81 10.99 20.98
N GLU A 218 -2.53 10.84 21.30
CA GLU A 218 -1.86 9.53 21.29
C GLU A 218 -2.59 8.53 22.20
N SER A 219 -3.01 8.97 23.37
CA SER A 219 -3.73 8.12 24.34
C SER A 219 -5.04 7.57 23.77
N TYR A 220 -5.80 8.40 23.02
CA TYR A 220 -7.02 7.94 22.37
C TYR A 220 -6.72 6.93 21.26
N ALA A 221 -5.72 7.20 20.41
CA ALA A 221 -5.35 6.29 19.32
C ALA A 221 -4.87 4.94 19.85
N ILE A 222 -4.09 4.94 20.94
CA ILE A 222 -3.63 3.70 21.60
C ILE A 222 -4.82 2.95 22.22
N ALA A 223 -5.65 3.63 23.00
CA ALA A 223 -6.78 3.00 23.68
C ALA A 223 -7.79 2.36 22.70
N ILE A 224 -8.06 3.00 21.55
CA ILE A 224 -8.97 2.42 20.56
C ILE A 224 -8.35 1.20 19.86
N ALA A 225 -7.05 1.19 19.60
CA ALA A 225 -6.36 0.03 19.03
C ALA A 225 -6.37 -1.15 20.03
N GLU A 226 -6.04 -0.91 21.30
CA GLU A 226 -6.05 -1.92 22.35
C GLU A 226 -7.46 -2.48 22.62
N LYS A 227 -8.50 -1.64 22.56
CA LYS A 227 -9.91 -2.07 22.63
C LYS A 227 -10.24 -3.15 21.61
N HIS A 228 -9.61 -3.09 20.44
CA HIS A 228 -9.83 -4.05 19.34
C HIS A 228 -8.81 -5.20 19.32
N GLY A 229 -8.03 -5.37 20.39
CA GLY A 229 -7.12 -6.50 20.58
C GLY A 229 -5.71 -6.29 20.04
N PHE A 230 -5.39 -5.12 19.48
CA PHE A 230 -4.03 -4.80 19.09
C PHE A 230 -3.15 -4.57 20.32
N VAL A 231 -1.87 -4.89 20.21
CA VAL A 231 -0.86 -4.58 21.22
C VAL A 231 -0.03 -3.41 20.72
N PHE A 232 0.08 -2.35 21.50
CA PHE A 232 1.00 -1.25 21.23
C PHE A 232 2.44 -1.76 21.33
N VAL A 233 3.27 -1.44 20.33
CA VAL A 233 4.66 -1.89 20.23
C VAL A 233 5.62 -0.73 20.42
N ASP A 234 5.45 0.32 19.63
CA ASP A 234 6.39 1.45 19.65
C ASP A 234 5.75 2.70 19.02
N LYS A 235 6.41 3.84 19.22
CA LYS A 235 6.09 5.11 18.56
C LYS A 235 7.33 5.83 18.06
N SER A 236 7.15 6.69 17.08
CA SER A 236 8.25 7.47 16.52
C SER A 236 7.87 8.93 16.32
N GLU A 237 8.86 9.80 16.48
CA GLU A 237 8.77 11.23 16.21
C GLU A 237 9.14 11.59 14.74
N ILE A 238 9.28 10.60 13.86
CA ILE A 238 9.64 10.78 12.44
C ILE A 238 8.78 11.85 11.75
N ASN A 239 7.48 11.87 12.06
CA ASN A 239 6.51 12.79 11.46
C ASN A 239 6.14 13.96 12.38
N ALA A 240 6.92 14.23 13.42
CA ALA A 240 6.69 15.34 14.32
C ALA A 240 6.99 16.70 13.65
N ASN A 241 6.19 17.70 14.00
CA ASN A 241 6.45 19.08 13.59
C ASN A 241 6.26 20.03 14.79
N PRO A 242 7.35 20.40 15.47
CA PRO A 242 7.26 21.28 16.65
C PRO A 242 6.78 22.71 16.35
N LYS A 243 6.73 23.11 15.07
CA LYS A 243 6.17 24.41 14.67
C LYS A 243 4.63 24.43 14.68
N ASP A 244 4.00 23.25 14.70
CA ASP A 244 2.55 23.13 14.70
C ASP A 244 2.00 23.33 16.12
N LEU A 245 1.40 24.49 16.37
CA LEU A 245 0.83 24.86 17.68
C LEU A 245 -0.56 24.28 17.95
N LYS A 246 -1.22 23.70 16.92
CA LYS A 246 -2.51 22.99 17.03
C LYS A 246 -3.70 23.84 17.49
N ASN A 247 -3.58 25.15 17.48
CA ASN A 247 -4.55 26.12 17.98
C ASN A 247 -5.21 26.96 16.87
N TYR A 248 -5.35 26.40 15.68
CA TYR A 248 -5.85 27.13 14.51
C TYR A 248 -7.38 27.13 14.41
N GLU A 249 -7.91 28.19 13.83
CA GLU A 249 -9.36 28.43 13.66
C GLU A 249 -10.08 27.25 12.96
N ARG A 250 -9.45 26.70 11.91
CA ARG A 250 -9.96 25.56 11.13
C ARG A 250 -9.26 24.24 11.49
N GLY A 251 -8.68 24.16 12.70
CA GLY A 251 -7.94 22.97 13.10
C GLY A 251 -6.81 22.66 12.12
N VAL A 252 -6.50 21.38 11.94
CA VAL A 252 -5.44 20.89 11.06
C VAL A 252 -5.57 21.37 9.61
N TRP A 253 -6.79 21.64 9.15
CA TRP A 253 -7.04 22.09 7.77
C TRP A 253 -6.62 23.54 7.51
N THR A 254 -6.20 24.29 8.52
CA THR A 254 -5.54 25.59 8.37
C THR A 254 -4.17 25.45 7.72
N LEU A 255 -3.48 24.36 8.01
CA LEU A 255 -2.14 24.06 7.50
C LEU A 255 -2.16 23.45 6.07
N PRO A 256 -1.00 23.42 5.39
CA PRO A 256 -0.85 22.66 4.14
C PRO A 256 -1.24 21.17 4.31
N PRO A 257 -1.77 20.57 3.25
CA PRO A 257 -2.02 21.11 1.92
C PRO A 257 -3.38 21.81 1.80
N SER A 258 -4.21 21.80 2.85
CA SER A 258 -5.60 22.26 2.80
C SER A 258 -5.71 23.77 2.71
N LEU A 259 -4.95 24.53 3.51
CA LEU A 259 -4.93 25.99 3.56
C LEU A 259 -6.34 26.59 3.52
N ARG A 260 -7.26 26.08 4.37
CA ARG A 260 -8.69 26.44 4.32
C ARG A 260 -9.00 27.91 4.57
N LEU A 261 -8.05 28.67 5.15
CA LEU A 261 -8.16 30.12 5.32
C LEU A 261 -7.72 30.90 4.06
N LYS A 262 -7.39 30.16 2.97
CA LYS A 262 -6.97 30.72 1.68
C LYS A 262 -5.76 31.65 1.85
N ASP A 263 -5.93 32.93 1.53
CA ASP A 263 -4.83 33.91 1.55
C ASP A 263 -4.59 34.53 2.94
N THR A 264 -5.47 34.27 3.92
CA THR A 264 -5.29 34.77 5.29
C THR A 264 -4.08 34.07 5.94
N ASP A 265 -3.06 34.81 6.28
CA ASP A 265 -1.82 34.35 6.91
C ASP A 265 -1.13 33.17 6.15
N LYS A 266 -1.33 33.07 4.85
CA LYS A 266 -0.90 31.94 4.04
C LYS A 266 0.59 31.65 4.19
N GLU A 267 1.44 32.67 4.10
CA GLU A 267 2.90 32.51 4.22
C GLU A 267 3.32 31.99 5.59
N LYS A 268 2.63 32.39 6.66
CA LYS A 268 2.83 31.86 8.00
C LYS A 268 2.53 30.35 8.03
N TYR A 269 1.40 29.92 7.47
CA TYR A 269 1.03 28.50 7.45
C TYR A 269 1.92 27.66 6.53
N LEU A 270 2.37 28.22 5.42
CA LEU A 270 3.36 27.57 4.55
C LEU A 270 4.71 27.39 5.27
N THR A 271 5.12 28.38 6.10
CA THR A 271 6.36 28.31 6.89
C THR A 271 6.29 27.26 8.00
N ILE A 272 5.10 27.04 8.61
CA ILE A 272 4.86 25.95 9.55
C ILE A 272 4.97 24.61 8.84
N GLY A 273 4.40 24.50 7.64
CA GLY A 273 4.36 23.25 6.87
C GLY A 273 3.17 22.37 7.22
N GLU A 274 3.28 21.07 6.95
CA GLU A 274 2.22 20.10 7.33
C GLU A 274 2.21 19.91 8.86
N SER A 275 1.06 19.45 9.38
CA SER A 275 0.81 19.28 10.81
C SER A 275 1.82 18.37 11.53
N ASP A 276 1.89 18.53 12.83
CA ASP A 276 2.54 17.58 13.74
C ASP A 276 1.76 16.25 13.74
N ARG A 277 2.50 15.12 13.66
CA ARG A 277 1.89 13.79 13.57
C ARG A 277 2.61 12.79 14.44
N MET A 278 1.82 12.03 15.19
CA MET A 278 2.28 10.80 15.82
C MET A 278 2.45 9.69 14.78
N THR A 279 3.38 8.81 15.01
CA THR A 279 3.58 7.57 14.23
C THR A 279 3.60 6.42 15.23
N LEU A 280 2.59 5.54 15.15
CA LEU A 280 2.35 4.48 16.14
C LEU A 280 2.39 3.12 15.45
N LEU A 281 3.07 2.17 16.09
CA LEU A 281 3.17 0.79 15.64
C LEU A 281 2.43 -0.12 16.62
N PHE A 282 1.54 -0.91 16.09
CA PHE A 282 0.82 -1.97 16.80
C PHE A 282 1.01 -3.31 16.09
N LYS A 283 0.71 -4.39 16.83
CA LYS A 283 0.68 -5.75 16.28
C LYS A 283 -0.59 -6.48 16.71
N LYS A 284 -1.07 -7.38 15.84
CA LYS A 284 -1.98 -8.43 16.25
C LYS A 284 -1.18 -9.47 17.05
N PRO A 285 -1.60 -9.83 18.29
CA PRO A 285 -0.90 -10.86 19.05
C PRO A 285 -0.76 -12.17 18.28
N THR A 286 0.32 -12.89 18.55
CA THR A 286 0.41 -14.31 18.21
C THR A 286 -0.29 -15.13 19.30
N PRO A 287 -0.98 -16.23 18.95
CA PRO A 287 -1.61 -17.12 19.92
C PRO A 287 -0.66 -17.64 20.97
#